data_f6817a5be719c307ce7f80d0889834e9
#
_entry.id   f6817a5be719c307ce7f80d0889834e9
#
_cell.length_a   1.000
_cell.length_b   1.000
_cell.length_c   1.000
_cell.angle_alpha   90.00
_cell.angle_beta   90.00
_cell.angle_gamma   90.00
#
_symmetry.space_group_name_H-M   'P 1'
#
loop_
_entity.id
_entity.type
_entity.pdbx_description
1 polymer ?
#
loop_
_entity_poly.entity_id
_entity_poly.type
_entity_poly.pdbx_seq_one_letter_code
_entity_poly.pdbx_strand_id
1 'polypeptide(L)'
;SEVATLAAAGGEAMAVLGYIDQGGKGIIQASLDSGAFDTFILGDGMYGESLTDAFGKDLNKSFGSIPGSMGKGADIFTKVAGAAGIKSDGPFTSESYDAAALIVLAMQAGGSADRASIAKNVMDVANGPGTKIYPGELKKGLDLLAKGKKIDYEGASDVTFTKEGDAEGSFLEQVV
;
A
#
# COMPACT_ATOMS: atom_id res chain seq x y z
N SER A 1 -19.64 21.94 -14.99
CA SER A 1 -18.64 20.91 -14.69
C SER A 1 -19.04 20.12 -13.46
N GLU A 2 -18.49 18.99 -13.27
CA GLU A 2 -18.72 18.08 -12.13
C GLU A 2 -18.46 18.78 -10.80
N VAL A 3 -17.40 19.60 -10.72
CA VAL A 3 -17.08 20.43 -9.54
C VAL A 3 -18.22 21.40 -9.22
N ALA A 4 -18.82 22.05 -10.23
CA ALA A 4 -19.96 22.95 -10.01
C ALA A 4 -21.21 22.19 -9.51
N THR A 5 -21.41 20.97 -9.98
CA THR A 5 -22.51 20.10 -9.50
C THR A 5 -22.31 19.71 -8.03
N LEU A 6 -21.08 19.35 -7.66
CA LEU A 6 -20.74 19.04 -6.26
C LEU A 6 -20.88 20.27 -5.35
N ALA A 7 -20.39 21.44 -5.79
CA ALA A 7 -20.54 22.69 -5.05
C ALA A 7 -22.02 23.04 -4.79
N ALA A 8 -22.89 22.80 -5.77
CA ALA A 8 -24.34 23.02 -5.62
C ALA A 8 -25.01 22.04 -4.64
N ALA A 9 -24.44 20.86 -4.45
CA ALA A 9 -24.90 19.89 -3.45
C ALA A 9 -24.50 20.27 -2.02
N GLY A 10 -23.56 21.19 -1.86
CA GLY A 10 -23.02 21.63 -0.57
C GLY A 10 -21.90 20.75 -0.06
N GLY A 11 -21.30 21.16 1.06
CA GLY A 11 -20.19 20.48 1.69
C GLY A 11 -19.03 21.45 1.99
N GLU A 12 -18.17 21.08 2.93
CA GLU A 12 -17.03 21.90 3.36
C GLU A 12 -15.71 21.38 2.78
N ALA A 13 -15.67 20.13 2.34
CA ALA A 13 -14.49 19.49 1.76
C ALA A 13 -14.87 18.59 0.58
N MET A 14 -13.93 18.37 -0.33
CA MET A 14 -14.12 17.47 -1.46
C MET A 14 -13.19 16.26 -1.37
N ALA A 15 -13.75 15.04 -1.39
CA ALA A 15 -12.95 13.83 -1.52
C ALA A 15 -12.52 13.64 -2.99
N VAL A 16 -11.20 13.48 -3.20
CA VAL A 16 -10.61 13.24 -4.53
C VAL A 16 -9.98 11.86 -4.55
N LEU A 17 -10.74 10.90 -5.05
CA LEU A 17 -10.32 9.50 -5.20
C LEU A 17 -9.88 9.26 -6.64
N GLY A 18 -8.64 9.63 -6.96
CA GLY A 18 -8.10 9.61 -8.32
C GLY A 18 -6.58 9.46 -8.32
N TYR A 19 -5.99 9.76 -9.45
CA TYR A 19 -4.54 9.79 -9.61
C TYR A 19 -4.09 11.19 -10.00
N ILE A 20 -2.93 11.63 -9.46
CA ILE A 20 -2.40 13.00 -9.66
C ILE A 20 -2.38 13.38 -11.14
N ASP A 21 -1.75 12.54 -11.98
CA ASP A 21 -1.49 12.85 -13.39
C ASP A 21 -2.60 12.32 -14.34
N GLN A 22 -3.66 11.71 -13.80
CA GLN A 22 -4.81 11.22 -14.56
C GLN A 22 -6.09 12.01 -14.22
N GLY A 23 -5.96 13.32 -14.07
CA GLY A 23 -7.08 14.23 -13.84
C GLY A 23 -7.16 14.81 -12.44
N GLY A 24 -6.48 14.22 -11.44
CA GLY A 24 -6.51 14.70 -10.05
C GLY A 24 -6.13 16.17 -9.91
N LYS A 25 -5.02 16.59 -10.53
CA LYS A 25 -4.61 18.02 -10.57
C LYS A 25 -5.68 18.91 -11.18
N GLY A 26 -6.31 18.48 -12.27
CA GLY A 26 -7.34 19.26 -12.93
C GLY A 26 -8.59 19.47 -12.09
N ILE A 27 -8.96 18.49 -11.28
CA ILE A 27 -10.09 18.60 -10.35
C ILE A 27 -9.78 19.60 -9.25
N ILE A 28 -8.61 19.50 -8.63
CA ILE A 28 -8.16 20.43 -7.57
C ILE A 28 -8.07 21.85 -8.14
N GLN A 29 -7.42 22.04 -9.30
CA GLN A 29 -7.31 23.34 -9.93
C GLN A 29 -8.70 23.96 -10.20
N ALA A 30 -9.61 23.20 -10.80
CA ALA A 30 -10.96 23.68 -11.07
C ALA A 30 -11.75 24.05 -9.80
N SER A 31 -11.51 23.35 -8.70
CA SER A 31 -12.10 23.66 -7.39
C SER A 31 -11.57 24.98 -6.83
N LEU A 32 -10.26 25.15 -6.84
CA LEU A 32 -9.58 26.35 -6.36
C LEU A 32 -9.97 27.57 -7.21
N ASP A 33 -9.93 27.45 -8.54
CA ASP A 33 -10.24 28.54 -9.47
C ASP A 33 -11.71 29.01 -9.35
N SER A 34 -12.62 28.10 -9.07
CA SER A 34 -14.05 28.43 -8.86
C SER A 34 -14.40 28.86 -7.44
N GLY A 35 -13.48 28.67 -6.48
CA GLY A 35 -13.74 28.86 -5.05
C GLY A 35 -14.76 27.84 -4.47
N ALA A 36 -14.97 26.71 -5.16
CA ALA A 36 -15.94 25.74 -4.74
C ALA A 36 -15.52 24.98 -3.48
N PHE A 37 -14.26 24.55 -3.44
CA PHE A 37 -13.64 23.87 -2.29
C PHE A 37 -12.19 24.28 -2.17
N ASP A 38 -11.69 24.42 -0.93
CA ASP A 38 -10.29 24.68 -0.58
C ASP A 38 -9.71 23.63 0.39
N THR A 39 -10.49 22.61 0.69
CA THR A 39 -10.14 21.51 1.56
C THR A 39 -10.38 20.19 0.83
N PHE A 40 -9.34 19.36 0.73
CA PHE A 40 -9.40 18.12 -0.01
C PHE A 40 -9.08 16.92 0.89
N ILE A 41 -9.87 15.87 0.75
CA ILE A 41 -9.60 14.55 1.34
C ILE A 41 -9.08 13.67 0.21
N LEU A 42 -7.80 13.27 0.30
CA LEU A 42 -7.06 12.68 -0.80
C LEU A 42 -6.93 11.17 -0.64
N GLY A 43 -7.22 10.43 -1.68
CA GLY A 43 -6.87 9.01 -1.76
C GLY A 43 -5.37 8.79 -2.00
N ASP A 44 -4.93 7.56 -1.89
CA ASP A 44 -3.54 7.11 -2.08
C ASP A 44 -2.95 7.48 -3.45
N GLY A 45 -3.75 7.40 -4.51
CA GLY A 45 -3.35 7.81 -5.86
C GLY A 45 -3.08 9.31 -6.02
N MET A 46 -3.44 10.12 -5.02
CA MET A 46 -3.16 11.54 -4.95
C MET A 46 -1.91 11.88 -4.12
N TYR A 47 -1.16 10.87 -3.66
CA TYR A 47 0.08 11.06 -2.92
C TYR A 47 1.27 11.20 -3.88
N GLY A 48 2.06 12.30 -3.73
CA GLY A 48 3.29 12.51 -4.49
C GLY A 48 3.70 13.98 -4.55
N GLU A 49 5.01 14.20 -4.66
CA GLU A 49 5.63 15.54 -4.70
C GLU A 49 5.04 16.43 -5.80
N SER A 50 4.68 15.84 -6.95
CA SER A 50 4.12 16.58 -8.07
C SER A 50 2.77 17.27 -7.76
N LEU A 51 2.07 16.85 -6.70
CA LEU A 51 0.87 17.52 -6.22
C LEU A 51 1.23 18.76 -5.41
N THR A 52 2.17 18.61 -4.46
CA THR A 52 2.64 19.71 -3.62
C THR A 52 3.42 20.74 -4.42
N ASP A 53 4.16 20.32 -5.45
CA ASP A 53 4.84 21.23 -6.40
C ASP A 53 3.83 22.07 -7.18
N ALA A 54 2.67 21.50 -7.54
CA ALA A 54 1.67 22.21 -8.33
C ALA A 54 0.86 23.23 -7.51
N PHE A 55 0.52 22.90 -6.27
CA PHE A 55 -0.46 23.67 -5.49
C PHE A 55 0.10 24.28 -4.20
N GLY A 56 1.20 23.76 -3.67
CA GLY A 56 1.87 24.30 -2.49
C GLY A 56 0.92 24.58 -1.33
N LYS A 57 0.88 25.85 -0.92
CA LYS A 57 0.07 26.30 0.23
C LYS A 57 -1.45 26.17 0.07
N ASP A 58 -1.93 26.02 -1.16
CA ASP A 58 -3.37 25.86 -1.41
C ASP A 58 -3.91 24.52 -0.92
N LEU A 59 -3.00 23.58 -0.58
CA LEU A 59 -3.34 22.30 0.03
C LEU A 59 -3.23 22.25 1.55
N ASN A 60 -2.85 23.34 2.23
CA ASN A 60 -2.56 23.34 3.68
C ASN A 60 -3.70 22.87 4.59
N LYS A 61 -4.92 22.80 4.09
CA LYS A 61 -6.08 22.28 4.82
C LYS A 61 -6.43 20.83 4.41
N SER A 62 -5.64 20.27 3.48
CA SER A 62 -5.94 18.97 2.89
C SER A 62 -5.18 17.87 3.61
N PHE A 63 -5.76 16.69 3.63
CA PHE A 63 -5.16 15.50 4.19
C PHE A 63 -5.55 14.27 3.39
N GLY A 64 -4.85 13.18 3.59
CA GLY A 64 -5.13 11.94 2.90
C GLY A 64 -4.64 10.73 3.69
N SER A 65 -4.80 9.57 3.12
CA SER A 65 -4.25 8.34 3.67
C SER A 65 -3.62 7.50 2.58
N ILE A 66 -2.51 6.85 2.94
CA ILE A 66 -1.86 5.85 2.09
C ILE A 66 -1.69 4.56 2.88
N PRO A 67 -1.69 3.39 2.22
CA PRO A 67 -1.19 2.18 2.85
C PRO A 67 0.21 2.43 3.40
N GLY A 68 0.48 1.93 4.59
CA GLY A 68 1.77 2.13 5.21
C GLY A 68 2.12 1.02 6.18
N SER A 69 3.40 0.76 6.29
CA SER A 69 3.92 -0.31 7.10
C SER A 69 4.54 0.24 8.37
N MET A 70 4.24 -0.39 9.49
CA MET A 70 4.77 -0.04 10.81
C MET A 70 5.34 -1.28 11.50
N GLY A 71 6.18 -1.05 12.52
CA GLY A 71 6.70 -2.12 13.36
C GLY A 71 7.95 -2.80 12.81
N LYS A 72 8.25 -3.97 13.37
CA LYS A 72 9.53 -4.66 13.16
C LYS A 72 9.79 -5.03 11.69
N GLY A 73 8.78 -5.45 10.96
CA GLY A 73 8.90 -5.81 9.54
C GLY A 73 9.31 -4.62 8.70
N ALA A 74 8.66 -3.47 8.89
CA ALA A 74 8.96 -2.22 8.22
C ALA A 74 10.40 -1.74 8.49
N ASP A 75 10.87 -1.81 9.75
CA ASP A 75 12.22 -1.45 10.14
C ASP A 75 13.29 -2.32 9.46
N ILE A 76 13.01 -3.62 9.35
CA ILE A 76 13.91 -4.55 8.66
C ILE A 76 13.88 -4.29 7.15
N PHE A 77 12.70 -4.07 6.59
CA PHE A 77 12.54 -3.79 5.16
C PHE A 77 13.29 -2.53 4.73
N THR A 78 13.21 -1.46 5.52
CA THR A 78 13.97 -0.23 5.26
C THR A 78 15.47 -0.49 5.11
N LYS A 79 16.04 -1.37 5.95
CA LYS A 79 17.46 -1.74 5.85
C LYS A 79 17.75 -2.60 4.63
N VAL A 80 16.89 -3.57 4.33
CA VAL A 80 17.02 -4.47 3.17
C VAL A 80 16.91 -3.69 1.86
N ALA A 81 15.92 -2.82 1.74
CA ALA A 81 15.70 -1.96 0.59
C ALA A 81 16.87 -0.98 0.40
N GLY A 82 17.32 -0.31 1.48
CA GLY A 82 18.46 0.59 1.45
C GLY A 82 19.76 -0.09 1.00
N ALA A 83 20.01 -1.32 1.46
CA ALA A 83 21.16 -2.11 1.01
C ALA A 83 21.08 -2.46 -0.49
N ALA A 84 19.90 -2.54 -1.06
CA ALA A 84 19.66 -2.74 -2.49
C ALA A 84 19.58 -1.43 -3.30
N GLY A 85 19.76 -0.27 -2.68
CA GLY A 85 19.64 1.03 -3.33
C GLY A 85 18.19 1.44 -3.67
N ILE A 86 17.20 0.84 -2.99
CA ILE A 86 15.78 1.10 -3.20
C ILE A 86 15.27 2.01 -2.09
N LYS A 87 14.50 3.04 -2.43
CA LYS A 87 13.77 3.86 -1.45
C LYS A 87 12.62 3.03 -0.88
N SER A 88 12.55 2.92 0.45
CA SER A 88 11.50 2.15 1.14
C SER A 88 10.24 2.93 1.46
N ASP A 89 10.26 4.27 1.31
CA ASP A 89 9.22 5.22 1.66
C ASP A 89 8.24 5.55 0.53
N GLY A 90 8.46 4.95 -0.64
CA GLY A 90 7.52 5.08 -1.76
C GLY A 90 6.20 4.36 -1.50
N PRO A 91 5.08 4.87 -2.04
CA PRO A 91 3.79 4.21 -1.90
C PRO A 91 3.85 2.78 -2.45
N PHE A 92 3.25 1.84 -1.71
CA PHE A 92 3.18 0.40 -2.05
C PHE A 92 4.52 -0.32 -2.19
N THR A 93 5.64 0.24 -1.76
CA THR A 93 6.96 -0.39 -1.90
C THR A 93 7.07 -1.65 -1.03
N SER A 94 6.66 -1.56 0.24
CA SER A 94 6.61 -2.70 1.17
C SER A 94 5.59 -3.75 0.75
N GLU A 95 4.41 -3.33 0.34
CA GLU A 95 3.32 -4.19 -0.08
C GLU A 95 3.68 -4.95 -1.37
N SER A 96 4.38 -4.31 -2.30
CA SER A 96 4.88 -4.96 -3.53
C SER A 96 5.92 -6.02 -3.23
N TYR A 97 6.82 -5.76 -2.27
CA TYR A 97 7.79 -6.74 -1.80
C TYR A 97 7.08 -7.95 -1.17
N ASP A 98 6.10 -7.71 -0.31
CA ASP A 98 5.35 -8.77 0.35
C ASP A 98 4.51 -9.58 -0.62
N ALA A 99 3.85 -8.95 -1.58
CA ALA A 99 3.08 -9.63 -2.62
C ALA A 99 3.97 -10.61 -3.43
N ALA A 100 5.17 -10.16 -3.83
CA ALA A 100 6.11 -11.03 -4.54
C ALA A 100 6.61 -12.18 -3.66
N ALA A 101 6.94 -11.91 -2.40
CA ALA A 101 7.40 -12.92 -1.45
C ALA A 101 6.34 -13.98 -1.17
N LEU A 102 5.09 -13.56 -0.94
CA LEU A 102 3.95 -14.47 -0.68
C LEU A 102 3.68 -15.39 -1.87
N ILE A 103 3.72 -14.87 -3.10
CA ILE A 103 3.57 -15.69 -4.30
C ILE A 103 4.65 -16.77 -4.36
N VAL A 104 5.92 -16.42 -4.18
CA VAL A 104 7.04 -17.35 -4.24
C VAL A 104 6.97 -18.39 -3.12
N LEU A 105 6.62 -17.99 -1.89
CA LEU A 105 6.43 -18.91 -0.76
C LEU A 105 5.24 -19.85 -0.99
N ALA A 106 4.13 -19.35 -1.53
CA ALA A 106 2.97 -20.18 -1.87
C ALA A 106 3.27 -21.20 -2.98
N MET A 107 4.07 -20.80 -3.98
CA MET A 107 4.58 -21.74 -5.02
C MET A 107 5.40 -22.87 -4.39
N GLN A 108 6.30 -22.53 -3.46
CA GLN A 108 7.12 -23.53 -2.75
C GLN A 108 6.26 -24.45 -1.88
N ALA A 109 5.30 -23.90 -1.16
CA ALA A 109 4.39 -24.65 -0.29
C ALA A 109 3.55 -25.66 -1.10
N GLY A 110 3.07 -25.24 -2.28
CA GLY A 110 2.25 -26.07 -3.16
C GLY A 110 3.05 -26.93 -4.15
N GLY A 111 4.35 -26.75 -4.26
CA GLY A 111 5.20 -27.45 -5.23
C GLY A 111 4.86 -27.15 -6.70
N SER A 112 4.16 -26.04 -6.97
CA SER A 112 3.69 -25.69 -8.32
C SER A 112 3.56 -24.17 -8.47
N ALA A 113 3.80 -23.65 -9.68
CA ALA A 113 3.56 -22.29 -10.10
C ALA A 113 2.14 -22.03 -10.65
N ASP A 114 1.28 -23.03 -10.63
CA ASP A 114 -0.09 -22.89 -11.11
C ASP A 114 -0.90 -21.96 -10.22
N ARG A 115 -1.74 -21.12 -10.82
CA ARG A 115 -2.58 -20.14 -10.11
C ARG A 115 -3.44 -20.78 -9.02
N ALA A 116 -4.02 -21.95 -9.30
CA ALA A 116 -4.85 -22.67 -8.34
C ALA A 116 -4.03 -23.13 -7.12
N SER A 117 -2.78 -23.58 -7.34
CA SER A 117 -1.87 -23.96 -6.27
C SER A 117 -1.47 -22.78 -5.42
N ILE A 118 -1.11 -21.64 -6.04
CA ILE A 118 -0.77 -20.40 -5.32
C ILE A 118 -1.96 -19.95 -4.47
N ALA A 119 -3.16 -19.82 -5.06
CA ALA A 119 -4.37 -19.40 -4.36
C ALA A 119 -4.71 -20.29 -3.16
N LYS A 120 -4.46 -21.60 -3.26
CA LYS A 120 -4.71 -22.54 -2.17
C LYS A 120 -3.73 -22.38 -1.01
N ASN A 121 -2.51 -21.95 -1.27
CA ASN A 121 -1.44 -21.96 -0.25
C ASN A 121 -1.07 -20.56 0.27
N VAL A 122 -1.47 -19.48 -0.40
CA VAL A 122 -1.04 -18.13 -0.04
C VAL A 122 -1.50 -17.72 1.36
N MET A 123 -2.72 -18.05 1.75
CA MET A 123 -3.22 -17.71 3.08
C MET A 123 -2.53 -18.51 4.19
N ASP A 124 -2.20 -19.77 3.94
CA ASP A 124 -1.51 -20.61 4.91
C ASP A 124 -0.07 -20.14 5.17
N VAL A 125 0.61 -19.59 4.17
CA VAL A 125 1.97 -19.04 4.34
C VAL A 125 1.95 -17.63 4.93
N ALA A 126 0.89 -16.86 4.70
CA ALA A 126 0.73 -15.52 5.24
C ALA A 126 0.27 -15.52 6.71
N ASN A 127 -0.73 -16.35 7.04
CA ASN A 127 -1.42 -16.28 8.32
C ASN A 127 -0.91 -17.29 9.36
N GLY A 128 0.16 -18.03 9.06
CA GLY A 128 0.69 -19.02 10.00
C GLY A 128 -0.29 -20.16 10.34
N PRO A 129 -0.11 -20.83 11.46
CA PRO A 129 0.98 -20.69 12.43
C PRO A 129 2.30 -21.31 11.91
N GLY A 130 3.42 -20.74 12.30
CA GLY A 130 4.71 -21.31 11.90
C GLY A 130 5.93 -20.47 12.34
N THR A 131 7.04 -20.72 11.70
CA THR A 131 8.25 -19.90 11.90
C THR A 131 8.10 -18.56 11.24
N LYS A 132 8.25 -17.48 11.98
CA LYS A 132 8.17 -16.11 11.47
C LYS A 132 9.26 -15.83 10.42
N ILE A 133 8.84 -15.26 9.31
CA ILE A 133 9.69 -14.89 8.17
C ILE A 133 9.57 -13.38 7.93
N TYR A 134 10.69 -12.69 8.07
CA TYR A 134 10.81 -11.25 7.87
C TYR A 134 11.46 -10.90 6.54
N PRO A 135 11.44 -9.61 6.12
CA PRO A 135 12.16 -9.16 4.92
C PRO A 135 13.63 -9.59 4.92
N GLY A 136 14.12 -10.05 3.77
CA GLY A 136 15.46 -10.61 3.63
C GLY A 136 15.59 -12.09 4.02
N GLU A 137 14.59 -12.68 4.67
CA GLU A 137 14.61 -14.10 5.09
C GLU A 137 13.89 -15.06 4.11
N LEU A 138 13.61 -14.62 2.87
CA LEU A 138 12.86 -15.42 1.90
C LEU A 138 13.47 -16.81 1.70
N LYS A 139 14.80 -16.91 1.60
CA LYS A 139 15.50 -18.20 1.50
C LYS A 139 15.21 -19.12 2.67
N LYS A 140 15.19 -18.60 3.90
CA LYS A 140 14.86 -19.36 5.11
C LYS A 140 13.43 -19.92 5.02
N GLY A 141 12.47 -19.09 4.56
CA GLY A 141 11.09 -19.52 4.34
C GLY A 141 10.99 -20.67 3.32
N LEU A 142 11.64 -20.53 2.18
CA LEU A 142 11.70 -21.57 1.14
C LEU A 142 12.31 -22.87 1.65
N ASP A 143 13.43 -22.81 2.38
CA ASP A 143 14.11 -23.99 2.93
C ASP A 143 13.24 -24.71 4.00
N LEU A 144 12.46 -23.98 4.77
CA LEU A 144 11.51 -24.55 5.74
C LEU A 144 10.35 -25.26 5.03
N LEU A 145 9.74 -24.60 4.06
CA LEU A 145 8.63 -25.15 3.27
C LEU A 145 9.07 -26.40 2.48
N ALA A 146 10.28 -26.41 1.91
CA ALA A 146 10.85 -27.56 1.25
C ALA A 146 11.00 -28.79 2.16
N LYS A 147 11.12 -28.56 3.49
CA LYS A 147 11.17 -29.60 4.52
C LYS A 147 9.80 -29.93 5.12
N GLY A 148 8.72 -29.45 4.55
CA GLY A 148 7.35 -29.62 5.04
C GLY A 148 7.07 -28.90 6.38
N LYS A 149 7.86 -27.88 6.71
CA LYS A 149 7.64 -27.06 7.90
C LYS A 149 6.71 -25.90 7.58
N LYS A 150 5.91 -25.48 8.57
CA LYS A 150 5.03 -24.33 8.46
C LYS A 150 5.80 -23.03 8.76
N ILE A 151 5.40 -21.98 8.07
CA ILE A 151 5.90 -20.62 8.27
C ILE A 151 4.75 -19.67 8.58
N ASP A 152 5.10 -18.48 9.03
CA ASP A 152 4.25 -17.33 9.30
C ASP A 152 4.95 -16.13 8.69
N TYR A 153 4.45 -15.65 7.55
CA TYR A 153 5.11 -14.57 6.83
C TYR A 153 4.68 -13.21 7.38
N GLU A 154 5.53 -12.60 8.19
CA GLU A 154 5.30 -11.27 8.76
C GLU A 154 5.55 -10.15 7.74
N GLY A 155 6.50 -10.38 6.82
CA GLY A 155 6.84 -9.43 5.76
C GLY A 155 7.27 -8.05 6.22
N ALA A 156 7.16 -7.11 5.31
CA ALA A 156 7.42 -5.69 5.50
C ALA A 156 6.20 -4.94 6.03
N SER A 157 4.99 -5.36 5.61
CA SER A 157 3.72 -4.70 5.90
C SER A 157 2.90 -5.39 7.01
N ASP A 158 3.44 -6.44 7.64
CA ASP A 158 2.72 -7.25 8.65
C ASP A 158 1.39 -7.79 8.08
N VAL A 159 1.47 -8.27 6.83
CA VAL A 159 0.31 -8.66 6.05
C VAL A 159 -0.37 -9.91 6.63
N THR A 160 -1.65 -9.77 6.93
CA THR A 160 -2.54 -10.86 7.32
C THR A 160 -3.75 -10.84 6.39
N PHE A 161 -4.25 -11.99 5.99
CA PHE A 161 -5.46 -12.06 5.18
C PHE A 161 -6.68 -12.44 6.03
N THR A 162 -7.81 -11.79 5.77
CA THR A 162 -9.10 -12.24 6.26
C THR A 162 -9.47 -13.56 5.57
N LYS A 163 -10.49 -14.24 6.09
CA LYS A 163 -10.96 -15.50 5.45
C LYS A 163 -11.58 -15.27 4.06
N GLU A 164 -12.00 -14.06 3.76
CA GLU A 164 -12.51 -13.61 2.46
C GLU A 164 -11.38 -13.34 1.46
N GLY A 165 -10.12 -13.22 1.94
CA GLY A 165 -8.94 -12.96 1.13
C GLY A 165 -8.54 -11.49 1.04
N ASP A 166 -9.14 -10.63 1.84
CA ASP A 166 -8.75 -9.22 1.94
C ASP A 166 -7.49 -9.10 2.80
N ALA A 167 -6.54 -8.29 2.37
CA ALA A 167 -5.35 -7.98 3.17
C ALA A 167 -5.70 -6.96 4.26
N GLU A 168 -5.45 -7.33 5.51
CA GLU A 168 -5.44 -6.38 6.62
C GLU A 168 -4.13 -5.59 6.58
N GLY A 169 -4.17 -4.33 6.96
CA GLY A 169 -2.99 -3.47 6.93
C GLY A 169 -3.19 -2.19 7.71
N SER A 170 -2.11 -1.43 7.81
CA SER A 170 -2.10 -0.10 8.43
C SER A 170 -2.15 0.99 7.37
N PHE A 171 -2.65 2.15 7.78
CA PHE A 171 -2.68 3.35 6.96
C PHE A 171 -1.94 4.48 7.66
N LEU A 172 -1.23 5.28 6.89
CA LEU A 172 -0.55 6.49 7.36
C LEU A 172 -1.36 7.71 6.92
N GLU A 173 -1.63 8.61 7.87
CA GLU A 173 -2.17 9.91 7.54
C GLU A 173 -1.11 10.76 6.85
N GLN A 174 -1.52 11.42 5.77
CA GLN A 174 -0.71 12.37 5.04
C GLN A 174 -1.31 13.76 5.23
N VAL A 175 -0.52 14.66 5.78
CA VAL A 175 -0.87 16.08 5.94
C VAL A 175 0.03 16.87 4.99
N VAL A 176 -0.55 17.80 4.24
CA VAL A 176 0.17 18.64 3.29
C VAL A 176 0.69 19.90 3.99
#